data_c1907ea5a7a0a0acde134df254527577
#
_entry.id   c1907ea5a7a0a0acde134df254527577
#
_cell.length_a   1.000
_cell.length_b   1.000
_cell.length_c   1.000
_cell.angle_alpha   90.00
_cell.angle_beta   90.00
_cell.angle_gamma   90.00
#
_symmetry.space_group_name_H-M   'P 1'
#
loop_
_entity.id
_entity.type
_entity.pdbx_description
1 polymer ?
#
loop_
_entity_poly.entity_id
_entity_poly.type
_entity_poly.pdbx_seq_one_letter_code
_entity_poly.pdbx_strand_id
1 'polypeptide(L)'
;ANGSNNIKILNTQLKMAVRNQGGLLAGIFSGNNTVDANNSILNQPATAAHSNLKFSNNEFFNVRQAIVINSDATEALKSSDIIISNNNVGSTVPVEKPLIAVDIVNSKNFDIIDNIFEGLGRQASGGDGYLTGIRITTSQNFNIKRNRIKNLSFKTNSVTVYGIHIIGITSNAVISENNI
;
A
#
# COMPACT_ATOMS: atom_id res chain seq x y z
N ALA A 1 16.91 -17.78 -4.31
CA ALA A 1 17.06 -16.46 -4.94
C ALA A 1 17.30 -15.43 -3.84
N ASN A 2 18.20 -14.47 -4.04
CA ASN A 2 18.41 -13.38 -3.10
C ASN A 2 17.40 -12.28 -3.42
N GLY A 3 16.69 -11.79 -2.40
CA GLY A 3 15.80 -10.65 -2.53
C GLY A 3 16.54 -9.34 -2.80
N SER A 4 15.79 -8.31 -3.15
CA SER A 4 16.35 -6.97 -3.33
C SER A 4 16.57 -6.31 -1.97
N ASN A 5 17.75 -5.74 -1.77
CA ASN A 5 18.12 -5.07 -0.53
C ASN A 5 18.54 -3.62 -0.81
N ASN A 6 18.33 -2.75 0.17
CA ASN A 6 18.74 -1.34 0.13
C ASN A 6 18.07 -0.54 -1.02
N ILE A 7 16.80 -0.83 -1.30
CA ILE A 7 16.03 -0.09 -2.30
C ILE A 7 15.48 1.19 -1.69
N LYS A 8 15.74 2.31 -2.36
CA LYS A 8 15.22 3.62 -1.97
C LYS A 8 14.50 4.26 -3.15
N ILE A 9 13.25 4.68 -2.94
CA ILE A 9 12.48 5.51 -3.86
C ILE A 9 12.12 6.77 -3.10
N LEU A 10 12.72 7.87 -3.50
CA LEU A 10 12.67 9.12 -2.74
C LEU A 10 12.35 10.30 -3.64
N ASN A 11 11.54 11.24 -3.14
CA ASN A 11 11.24 12.52 -3.81
C ASN A 11 10.73 12.34 -5.25
N THR A 12 9.87 11.33 -5.45
CA THR A 12 9.41 10.93 -6.78
C THR A 12 7.90 11.19 -6.91
N GLN A 13 7.49 11.71 -8.05
CA GLN A 13 6.09 11.81 -8.42
C GLN A 13 5.71 10.62 -9.30
N LEU A 14 4.74 9.84 -8.85
CA LEU A 14 4.26 8.62 -9.51
C LEU A 14 2.82 8.85 -9.97
N LYS A 15 2.68 9.13 -11.26
CA LYS A 15 1.40 9.36 -11.92
C LYS A 15 1.23 8.42 -13.11
N MET A 16 0.13 7.69 -13.15
CA MET A 16 -0.26 6.93 -14.33
C MET A 16 -1.00 7.83 -15.32
N ALA A 17 -0.71 7.68 -16.62
CA ALA A 17 -1.35 8.49 -17.67
C ALA A 17 -2.85 8.17 -17.82
N VAL A 18 -3.21 6.89 -17.71
CA VAL A 18 -4.60 6.41 -17.78
C VAL A 18 -4.81 5.35 -16.72
N ARG A 19 -5.82 5.52 -15.88
CA ARG A 19 -6.28 4.48 -14.97
C ARG A 19 -7.18 3.52 -15.72
N ASN A 20 -6.66 2.34 -16.07
CA ASN A 20 -7.51 1.28 -16.58
C ASN A 20 -8.37 0.74 -15.42
N GLN A 21 -9.69 0.79 -15.55
CA GLN A 21 -10.62 0.48 -14.46
C GLN A 21 -10.59 -1.00 -14.01
N GLY A 22 -10.01 -1.90 -14.79
CA GLY A 22 -9.90 -3.33 -14.50
C GLY A 22 -8.52 -3.80 -14.05
N GLY A 23 -7.46 -2.99 -14.17
CA GLY A 23 -6.08 -3.40 -13.88
C GLY A 23 -5.66 -3.14 -12.44
N LEU A 24 -4.80 -4.03 -11.93
CA LEU A 24 -4.10 -3.83 -10.66
C LEU A 24 -2.88 -2.92 -10.90
N LEU A 25 -3.06 -1.61 -10.81
CA LEU A 25 -2.00 -0.63 -11.01
C LEU A 25 -1.44 -0.20 -9.66
N ALA A 26 -0.21 -0.61 -9.34
CA ALA A 26 0.53 -0.10 -8.20
C ALA A 26 1.54 0.95 -8.62
N GLY A 27 1.71 1.99 -7.79
CA GLY A 27 2.78 2.95 -7.95
C GLY A 27 4.13 2.32 -7.64
N ILE A 28 4.23 1.68 -6.49
CA ILE A 28 5.40 0.86 -6.09
C ILE A 28 4.88 -0.54 -5.75
N PHE A 29 5.52 -1.55 -6.29
CA PHE A 29 5.23 -2.94 -6.00
C PHE A 29 6.49 -3.70 -5.61
N SER A 30 6.47 -4.32 -4.43
CA SER A 30 7.48 -5.26 -3.96
C SER A 30 6.81 -6.62 -3.74
N GLY A 31 7.10 -7.57 -4.60
CA GLY A 31 6.50 -8.89 -4.61
C GLY A 31 7.08 -9.72 -5.75
N ASN A 32 6.47 -10.87 -6.03
CA ASN A 32 6.83 -11.68 -7.18
C ASN A 32 6.06 -11.20 -8.42
N ASN A 33 6.79 -10.86 -9.46
CA ASN A 33 6.23 -10.51 -10.75
C ASN A 33 6.41 -11.69 -11.71
N THR A 34 5.38 -12.49 -11.89
CA THR A 34 5.36 -13.48 -12.97
C THR A 34 5.00 -12.80 -14.29
N VAL A 35 5.67 -13.19 -15.37
CA VAL A 35 5.63 -12.54 -16.70
C VAL A 35 4.26 -12.60 -17.40
N ASP A 36 3.28 -13.26 -16.82
CA ASP A 36 1.93 -13.31 -17.38
C ASP A 36 1.19 -11.99 -17.24
N ALA A 37 1.12 -11.24 -18.33
CA ALA A 37 0.49 -9.95 -18.48
C ALA A 37 -1.03 -9.92 -18.19
N ASN A 38 -1.62 -11.00 -17.72
CA ASN A 38 -3.05 -11.16 -17.45
C ASN A 38 -3.38 -11.14 -15.95
N ASN A 39 -3.52 -9.94 -15.40
CA ASN A 39 -4.48 -9.60 -14.34
C ASN A 39 -4.28 -10.02 -12.87
N SER A 40 -3.37 -10.88 -12.47
CA SER A 40 -3.23 -11.28 -11.06
C SER A 40 -1.86 -11.03 -10.44
N ILE A 41 -1.02 -10.30 -11.10
CA ILE A 41 0.42 -10.14 -10.82
C ILE A 41 0.70 -9.51 -9.45
N LEU A 42 -0.09 -8.53 -9.04
CA LEU A 42 0.13 -7.81 -7.78
C LEU A 42 -0.23 -8.60 -6.51
N ASN A 43 -0.77 -9.80 -6.66
CA ASN A 43 -1.17 -10.64 -5.54
C ASN A 43 -0.22 -11.81 -5.28
N GLN A 44 0.88 -11.91 -6.03
CA GLN A 44 1.83 -12.99 -5.80
C GLN A 44 2.86 -12.56 -4.75
N PRO A 45 3.06 -13.38 -3.72
CA PRO A 45 4.08 -13.11 -2.71
C PRO A 45 5.48 -13.18 -3.32
N ALA A 46 6.40 -12.41 -2.77
CA ALA A 46 7.80 -12.47 -3.17
C ALA A 46 8.39 -13.87 -2.88
N THR A 47 9.14 -14.41 -3.81
CA THR A 47 9.86 -15.68 -3.64
C THR A 47 11.18 -15.51 -2.89
N ALA A 48 11.50 -14.30 -2.45
CA ALA A 48 12.68 -13.98 -1.67
C ALA A 48 12.40 -12.78 -0.76
N ALA A 49 13.02 -12.73 0.40
CA ALA A 49 12.91 -11.61 1.31
C ALA A 49 13.54 -10.35 0.73
N HIS A 50 12.82 -9.24 0.78
CA HIS A 50 13.38 -7.91 0.49
C HIS A 50 13.65 -7.21 1.81
N SER A 51 14.73 -6.43 1.91
CA SER A 51 15.05 -5.71 3.13
C SER A 51 15.60 -4.30 2.88
N ASN A 52 15.57 -3.48 3.94
CA ASN A 52 16.00 -2.08 3.88
C ASN A 52 15.31 -1.31 2.75
N LEU A 53 13.98 -1.40 2.70
CA LEU A 53 13.16 -0.69 1.72
C LEU A 53 12.79 0.67 2.28
N LYS A 54 13.06 1.74 1.54
CA LYS A 54 12.69 3.09 1.93
C LYS A 54 11.92 3.81 0.83
N PHE A 55 10.67 4.17 1.13
CA PHE A 55 9.78 4.92 0.25
C PHE A 55 9.38 6.20 0.97
N SER A 56 10.02 7.31 0.60
CA SER A 56 9.84 8.56 1.35
C SER A 56 9.73 9.79 0.46
N ASN A 57 8.89 10.74 0.87
CA ASN A 57 8.64 12.00 0.18
C ASN A 57 8.16 11.80 -1.27
N ASN A 58 7.36 10.77 -1.52
CA ASN A 58 6.81 10.52 -2.84
C ASN A 58 5.36 11.01 -2.93
N GLU A 59 4.95 11.36 -4.14
CA GLU A 59 3.56 11.71 -4.47
C GLU A 59 2.94 10.65 -5.37
N PHE A 60 1.74 10.20 -5.03
CA PHE A 60 1.01 9.18 -5.78
C PHE A 60 -0.39 9.66 -6.13
N PHE A 61 -0.70 9.68 -7.41
CA PHE A 61 -2.04 9.94 -7.89
C PHE A 61 -2.30 9.23 -9.22
N ASN A 62 -3.57 8.99 -9.52
CA ASN A 62 -4.00 8.20 -10.67
C ASN A 62 -3.42 6.76 -10.69
N VAL A 63 -3.15 6.19 -9.53
CA VAL A 63 -2.81 4.77 -9.33
C VAL A 63 -3.95 4.10 -8.59
N ARG A 64 -4.08 2.78 -8.69
CA ARG A 64 -5.09 2.05 -7.90
C ARG A 64 -4.63 1.81 -6.47
N GLN A 65 -3.38 1.38 -6.34
CA GLN A 65 -2.70 1.20 -5.06
C GLN A 65 -1.38 1.99 -5.12
N ALA A 66 -1.06 2.75 -4.08
CA ALA A 66 0.16 3.54 -4.15
C ALA A 66 1.40 2.69 -3.82
N ILE A 67 1.42 2.03 -2.68
CA ILE A 67 2.55 1.19 -2.24
C ILE A 67 2.00 -0.18 -1.85
N VAL A 68 2.52 -1.23 -2.48
CA VAL A 68 2.17 -2.63 -2.21
C VAL A 68 3.43 -3.41 -1.90
N ILE A 69 3.44 -4.08 -0.75
CA ILE A 69 4.48 -5.01 -0.35
C ILE A 69 3.81 -6.34 -0.06
N ASN A 70 4.06 -7.34 -0.90
CA ASN A 70 3.47 -8.66 -0.78
C ASN A 70 4.57 -9.71 -0.63
N SER A 71 4.81 -10.12 0.60
CA SER A 71 5.83 -11.10 0.95
C SER A 71 5.22 -12.48 1.15
N ASP A 72 6.04 -13.52 1.07
CA ASP A 72 5.64 -14.87 1.41
C ASP A 72 5.33 -15.02 2.90
N ALA A 73 4.45 -15.93 3.25
CA ALA A 73 4.08 -16.20 4.66
C ALA A 73 5.21 -16.91 5.43
N THR A 74 6.15 -17.53 4.74
CA THR A 74 7.30 -18.21 5.34
C THR A 74 8.21 -17.18 6.03
N GLU A 75 8.54 -17.38 7.30
CA GLU A 75 9.26 -16.40 8.11
C GLU A 75 10.57 -15.91 7.49
N ALA A 76 11.32 -16.81 6.85
CA ALA A 76 12.58 -16.48 6.18
C ALA A 76 12.42 -15.64 4.90
N LEU A 77 11.20 -15.61 4.34
CA LEU A 77 10.88 -14.89 3.11
C LEU A 77 10.08 -13.60 3.34
N LYS A 78 9.77 -13.27 4.59
CA LYS A 78 9.13 -12.01 4.92
C LYS A 78 10.05 -10.83 4.63
N SER A 79 9.53 -9.84 3.94
CA SER A 79 10.25 -8.56 3.78
C SER A 79 10.35 -7.82 5.11
N SER A 80 11.47 -7.12 5.31
CA SER A 80 11.76 -6.47 6.59
C SER A 80 12.46 -5.11 6.45
N ASP A 81 12.50 -4.39 7.58
CA ASP A 81 13.21 -3.13 7.70
C ASP A 81 12.72 -2.11 6.66
N ILE A 82 11.39 -1.90 6.68
CA ILE A 82 10.69 -1.09 5.68
C ILE A 82 10.32 0.25 6.30
N ILE A 83 10.62 1.33 5.61
CA ILE A 83 10.22 2.69 5.99
C ILE A 83 9.34 3.29 4.89
N ILE A 84 8.12 3.64 5.25
CA ILE A 84 7.18 4.39 4.41
C ILE A 84 6.87 5.71 5.12
N SER A 85 7.47 6.80 4.66
CA SER A 85 7.36 8.06 5.40
C SER A 85 7.20 9.30 4.52
N ASN A 86 6.45 10.27 5.04
CA ASN A 86 6.26 11.57 4.38
C ASN A 86 5.74 11.46 2.93
N ASN A 87 5.00 10.42 2.60
CA ASN A 87 4.41 10.30 1.28
C ASN A 87 3.04 11.00 1.24
N ASN A 88 2.70 11.52 0.08
CA ASN A 88 1.40 12.08 -0.20
C ASN A 88 0.66 11.18 -1.21
N VAL A 89 -0.45 10.61 -0.81
CA VAL A 89 -1.26 9.71 -1.64
C VAL A 89 -2.68 10.22 -1.72
N GLY A 90 -3.12 10.50 -2.93
CA GLY A 90 -4.51 10.89 -3.17
C GLY A 90 -4.67 11.90 -4.28
N SER A 91 -5.92 12.29 -4.52
CA SER A 91 -6.26 13.31 -5.51
C SER A 91 -7.58 13.99 -5.16
N THR A 92 -7.69 15.26 -5.47
CA THR A 92 -8.97 15.98 -5.48
C THR A 92 -9.77 15.68 -6.75
N VAL A 93 -9.11 15.20 -7.81
CA VAL A 93 -9.75 14.82 -9.07
C VAL A 93 -10.36 13.43 -8.92
N PRO A 94 -11.68 13.28 -9.05
CA PRO A 94 -12.38 12.03 -8.74
C PRO A 94 -11.87 10.78 -9.47
N VAL A 95 -11.50 10.92 -10.73
CA VAL A 95 -11.01 9.81 -11.56
C VAL A 95 -9.57 9.40 -11.26
N GLU A 96 -8.83 10.23 -10.54
CA GLU A 96 -7.42 10.00 -10.19
C GLU A 96 -7.23 9.45 -8.76
N LYS A 97 -8.32 9.30 -8.00
CA LYS A 97 -8.24 8.87 -6.60
C LYS A 97 -7.76 7.42 -6.47
N PRO A 98 -6.69 7.16 -5.71
CA PRO A 98 -6.28 5.81 -5.35
C PRO A 98 -7.34 5.10 -4.49
N LEU A 99 -7.32 3.76 -4.49
CA LEU A 99 -8.18 2.94 -3.62
C LEU A 99 -7.48 2.55 -2.32
N ILE A 100 -6.18 2.29 -2.40
CA ILE A 100 -5.38 1.88 -1.25
C ILE A 100 -4.10 2.70 -1.26
N ALA A 101 -3.78 3.35 -0.14
CA ALA A 101 -2.53 4.08 -0.06
C ALA A 101 -1.35 3.13 0.25
N VAL A 102 -1.49 2.28 1.26
CA VAL A 102 -0.46 1.31 1.64
C VAL A 102 -1.09 -0.05 1.88
N ASP A 103 -0.52 -1.08 1.27
CA ASP A 103 -0.91 -2.48 1.45
C ASP A 103 0.32 -3.34 1.74
N ILE A 104 0.39 -3.89 2.95
CA ILE A 104 1.52 -4.71 3.40
C ILE A 104 1.01 -6.07 3.84
N VAL A 105 1.58 -7.12 3.23
CA VAL A 105 1.25 -8.50 3.50
C VAL A 105 2.51 -9.27 3.93
N ASN A 106 2.43 -10.03 5.00
CA ASN A 106 3.47 -10.94 5.49
C ASN A 106 4.85 -10.27 5.64
N SER A 107 4.90 -9.11 6.27
CA SER A 107 6.15 -8.36 6.45
C SER A 107 6.45 -8.14 7.93
N LYS A 108 7.68 -7.72 8.24
CA LYS A 108 8.12 -7.47 9.62
C LYS A 108 9.05 -6.26 9.73
N ASN A 109 9.13 -5.70 10.94
CA ASN A 109 10.02 -4.58 11.26
C ASN A 109 9.80 -3.41 10.31
N PHE A 110 8.63 -2.78 10.35
CA PHE A 110 8.36 -1.65 9.45
C PHE A 110 7.69 -0.47 10.14
N ASP A 111 7.92 0.68 9.58
CA ASP A 111 7.35 1.95 10.00
C ASP A 111 6.55 2.60 8.86
N ILE A 112 5.30 2.99 9.16
CA ILE A 112 4.47 3.84 8.30
C ILE A 112 4.21 5.11 9.08
N ILE A 113 4.96 6.18 8.78
CA ILE A 113 4.99 7.35 9.61
C ILE A 113 4.90 8.66 8.81
N ASP A 114 4.20 9.65 9.39
CA ASP A 114 4.13 11.01 8.85
C ASP A 114 3.61 11.11 7.41
N ASN A 115 2.75 10.16 6.96
CA ASN A 115 2.20 10.20 5.62
C ASN A 115 0.86 10.96 5.58
N ILE A 116 0.53 11.48 4.40
CA ILE A 116 -0.76 12.09 4.09
C ILE A 116 -1.48 11.21 3.07
N PHE A 117 -2.58 10.60 3.49
CA PHE A 117 -3.46 9.79 2.65
C PHE A 117 -4.81 10.50 2.58
N GLU A 118 -4.98 11.38 1.59
CA GLU A 118 -6.15 12.24 1.52
C GLU A 118 -6.77 12.21 0.12
N GLY A 119 -8.10 12.06 0.06
CA GLY A 119 -8.80 11.99 -1.20
C GLY A 119 -8.63 10.64 -1.91
N LEU A 120 -8.69 9.55 -1.14
CA LEU A 120 -8.82 8.20 -1.69
C LEU A 120 -10.27 7.94 -2.07
N GLY A 121 -10.48 7.12 -3.11
CA GLY A 121 -11.85 6.79 -3.48
C GLY A 121 -12.03 6.22 -4.87
N ARG A 122 -13.30 5.95 -5.22
CA ARG A 122 -13.67 5.49 -6.54
C ARG A 122 -15.01 6.09 -6.96
N GLN A 123 -15.11 6.46 -8.23
CA GLN A 123 -16.35 6.99 -8.83
C GLN A 123 -17.15 5.93 -9.61
N ALA A 124 -16.56 4.81 -9.98
CA ALA A 124 -17.22 3.80 -10.80
C ALA A 124 -17.79 2.65 -9.96
N SER A 125 -18.97 2.16 -10.34
CA SER A 125 -19.55 0.91 -9.86
C SER A 125 -18.75 -0.28 -10.39
N GLY A 126 -18.09 -1.02 -9.53
CA GLY A 126 -17.37 -2.24 -9.91
C GLY A 126 -16.47 -2.74 -8.80
N GLY A 127 -16.75 -3.83 -8.35
CA GLY A 127 -16.22 -4.99 -7.69
C GLY A 127 -14.89 -5.01 -6.96
N ASP A 128 -14.43 -3.97 -6.29
CA ASP A 128 -13.33 -4.11 -5.34
C ASP A 128 -13.81 -3.72 -3.96
N GLY A 129 -13.85 -4.71 -3.10
CA GLY A 129 -14.54 -4.64 -1.82
C GLY A 129 -13.98 -3.66 -0.78
N TYR A 130 -12.87 -2.94 -1.04
CA TYR A 130 -12.24 -2.13 0.02
C TYR A 130 -11.70 -0.80 -0.51
N LEU A 131 -11.98 0.23 0.25
CA LEU A 131 -11.28 1.51 0.21
C LEU A 131 -10.51 1.63 1.51
N THR A 132 -9.19 1.73 1.45
CA THR A 132 -8.38 1.64 2.67
C THR A 132 -7.19 2.61 2.62
N GLY A 133 -7.01 3.38 3.67
CA GLY A 133 -5.80 4.16 3.86
C GLY A 133 -4.59 3.25 4.01
N ILE A 134 -4.55 2.45 5.08
CA ILE A 134 -3.48 1.49 5.37
C ILE A 134 -4.10 0.12 5.59
N ARG A 135 -3.66 -0.89 4.83
CA ARG A 135 -4.00 -2.30 5.05
C ARG A 135 -2.77 -3.09 5.44
N ILE A 136 -2.85 -3.83 6.53
CA ILE A 136 -1.79 -4.71 7.03
C ILE A 136 -2.37 -6.10 7.19
N THR A 137 -1.72 -7.09 6.61
CA THR A 137 -2.16 -8.48 6.69
C THR A 137 -1.02 -9.37 7.20
N THR A 138 -1.27 -10.14 8.25
CA THR A 138 -0.37 -11.18 8.81
C THR A 138 1.08 -10.69 8.98
N SER A 139 1.23 -9.52 9.57
CA SER A 139 2.53 -8.84 9.72
C SER A 139 2.88 -8.63 11.19
N GLN A 140 4.15 -8.33 11.48
CA GLN A 140 4.66 -8.27 12.85
C GLN A 140 5.68 -7.13 13.05
N ASN A 141 5.81 -6.67 14.30
CA ASN A 141 6.79 -5.66 14.73
C ASN A 141 6.69 -4.39 13.89
N PHE A 142 5.59 -3.65 13.99
CA PHE A 142 5.43 -2.46 13.17
C PHE A 142 4.87 -1.26 13.94
N ASN A 143 5.15 -0.08 13.39
CA ASN A 143 4.60 1.17 13.88
C ASN A 143 3.80 1.87 12.78
N ILE A 144 2.60 2.35 13.13
CA ILE A 144 1.78 3.22 12.29
C ILE A 144 1.54 4.50 13.09
N LYS A 145 2.28 5.56 12.78
CA LYS A 145 2.28 6.76 13.61
C LYS A 145 2.18 8.05 12.81
N ARG A 146 1.42 9.00 13.35
CA ARG A 146 1.31 10.38 12.85
C ARG A 146 0.91 10.46 11.37
N ASN A 147 0.14 9.49 10.88
CA ASN A 147 -0.42 9.57 9.54
C ASN A 147 -1.72 10.37 9.56
N ARG A 148 -1.95 11.13 8.51
CA ARG A 148 -3.21 11.81 8.28
C ARG A 148 -3.99 11.06 7.20
N ILE A 149 -5.15 10.52 7.56
CA ILE A 149 -6.02 9.76 6.66
C ILE A 149 -7.37 10.44 6.60
N LYS A 150 -7.70 11.10 5.49
CA LYS A 150 -8.92 11.90 5.38
C LYS A 150 -9.58 11.79 4.01
N ASN A 151 -10.84 12.20 3.95
CA ASN A 151 -11.60 12.30 2.71
C ASN A 151 -11.64 11.00 1.91
N LEU A 152 -11.89 9.89 2.62
CA LEU A 152 -12.14 8.60 2.01
C LEU A 152 -13.57 8.59 1.47
N SER A 153 -13.76 8.46 0.17
CA SER A 153 -15.09 8.56 -0.43
C SER A 153 -15.36 7.49 -1.49
N PHE A 154 -16.52 6.87 -1.40
CA PHE A 154 -16.98 5.90 -2.38
C PHE A 154 -18.38 6.26 -2.89
N LYS A 155 -18.67 5.99 -4.17
CA LYS A 155 -19.93 6.38 -4.79
C LYS A 155 -21.10 5.43 -4.48
N THR A 156 -20.84 4.22 -4.01
CA THR A 156 -21.87 3.22 -3.76
C THR A 156 -21.87 2.74 -2.31
N ASN A 157 -23.04 2.39 -1.79
CA ASN A 157 -23.23 1.95 -0.40
C ASN A 157 -22.71 0.51 -0.11
N SER A 158 -22.07 -0.14 -1.08
CA SER A 158 -21.70 -1.57 -0.99
C SER A 158 -20.24 -1.80 -0.65
N VAL A 159 -19.49 -0.77 -0.27
CA VAL A 159 -18.04 -0.88 -0.02
C VAL A 159 -17.71 -0.51 1.40
N THR A 160 -16.92 -1.34 2.04
CA THR A 160 -16.39 -1.03 3.35
C THR A 160 -15.18 -0.08 3.25
N VAL A 161 -15.21 0.97 4.05
CA VAL A 161 -14.17 1.99 4.08
C VAL A 161 -13.40 1.89 5.40
N TYR A 162 -12.09 1.79 5.30
CA TYR A 162 -11.21 1.74 6.46
C TYR A 162 -10.16 2.84 6.40
N GLY A 163 -9.94 3.55 7.49
CA GLY A 163 -8.74 4.37 7.66
C GLY A 163 -7.51 3.46 7.78
N ILE A 164 -7.51 2.60 8.81
CA ILE A 164 -6.49 1.57 9.02
C ILE A 164 -7.21 0.23 9.18
N HIS A 165 -6.81 -0.77 8.41
CA HIS A 165 -7.36 -2.13 8.43
C HIS A 165 -6.25 -3.14 8.70
N ILE A 166 -6.36 -3.85 9.82
CA ILE A 166 -5.35 -4.82 10.24
C ILE A 166 -5.99 -6.19 10.33
N ILE A 167 -5.41 -7.16 9.65
CA ILE A 167 -5.89 -8.53 9.54
C ILE A 167 -4.78 -9.48 9.99
N GLY A 168 -4.95 -10.12 11.15
CA GLY A 168 -3.99 -11.09 11.67
C GLY A 168 -2.64 -10.45 12.04
N ILE A 169 -2.55 -9.92 13.25
CA ILE A 169 -1.28 -9.51 13.86
C ILE A 169 -0.62 -10.72 14.47
N THR A 170 0.64 -10.94 14.18
CA THR A 170 1.40 -12.06 14.76
C THR A 170 2.24 -11.66 15.98
N SER A 171 2.61 -10.39 16.10
CA SER A 171 3.25 -9.81 17.30
C SER A 171 3.33 -8.28 17.21
N ASN A 172 3.71 -7.65 18.29
CA ASN A 172 3.98 -6.22 18.54
C ASN A 172 3.58 -5.23 17.43
N ALA A 173 2.50 -4.51 17.64
CA ALA A 173 2.08 -3.41 16.79
C ALA A 173 1.86 -2.15 17.63
N VAL A 174 2.33 -1.02 17.18
CA VAL A 174 2.04 0.29 17.78
C VAL A 174 1.32 1.17 16.78
N ILE A 175 0.10 1.58 17.13
CA ILE A 175 -0.72 2.48 16.32
C ILE A 175 -1.04 3.69 17.17
N SER A 176 -0.46 4.83 16.87
CA SER A 176 -0.60 6.02 17.71
C SER A 176 -0.55 7.32 16.91
N GLU A 177 -1.14 8.36 17.46
CA GLU A 177 -1.06 9.73 16.94
C GLU A 177 -1.57 9.90 15.49
N ASN A 178 -2.35 8.96 14.99
CA ASN A 178 -2.93 9.07 13.65
C ASN A 178 -4.19 9.94 13.68
N ASN A 179 -4.39 10.74 12.65
CA ASN A 179 -5.58 11.56 12.44
C ASN A 179 -6.43 10.93 11.32
N ILE A 180 -7.53 10.32 11.68
CA ILE A 180 -8.42 9.57 10.78
C ILE A 180 -9.80 10.22 10.74
#